data_85cc2aeb4dd5b209d96f91055ef3e1f6
#
_entry.id   85cc2aeb4dd5b209d96f91055ef3e1f6
#
_cell.length_a   1.000
_cell.length_b   1.000
_cell.length_c   1.000
_cell.angle_alpha   90.00
_cell.angle_beta   90.00
_cell.angle_gamma   90.00
#
_symmetry.space_group_name_H-M   'P 1'
#
loop_
_entity.id
_entity.type
_entity.pdbx_description
1 polymer ?
#
loop_
_entity_poly.entity_id
_entity_poly.type
_entity_poly.pdbx_seq_one_letter_code
_entity_poly.pdbx_strand_id
1 'polypeptide(L)'
;LKTALLLQTLQNQLTALRNQAAPLMQHATLKPRFDRQLFRTRSTLIKDYLDEAQHNLDELGRAVEKAQTEQVTWLATHLAEQIAALHREIAAWPLRVWDSPSAGATKWQHKRLAHQEFERRLCEMKSERETRLNQVETLEEQQMLMREITALEGRLERCRKALDDIERVIARMTR
;
A
#
# COMPACT_ATOMS: atom_id res chain seq x y z
N LEU A 1 20.38 -22.34 17.45
CA LEU A 1 19.16 -22.18 18.28
C LEU A 1 18.85 -20.72 18.62
N LYS A 2 19.81 -19.94 19.16
CA LYS A 2 19.60 -18.53 19.51
C LYS A 2 19.25 -17.65 18.30
N THR A 3 19.92 -17.85 17.17
CA THR A 3 19.72 -17.08 15.94
C THR A 3 18.33 -17.32 15.33
N ALA A 4 17.88 -18.57 15.30
CA ALA A 4 16.55 -18.91 14.82
C ALA A 4 15.44 -18.26 15.69
N LEU A 5 15.64 -18.22 17.01
CA LEU A 5 14.72 -17.58 17.94
C LEU A 5 14.69 -16.06 17.73
N LEU A 6 15.84 -15.43 17.47
CA LEU A 6 15.91 -13.99 17.17
C LEU A 6 15.19 -13.65 15.85
N LEU A 7 15.42 -14.43 14.79
CA LEU A 7 14.71 -14.24 13.51
C LEU A 7 13.19 -14.39 13.68
N GLN A 8 12.77 -15.39 14.47
CA GLN A 8 11.36 -15.58 14.78
C GLN A 8 10.77 -14.39 15.57
N THR A 9 11.54 -13.84 16.51
CA THR A 9 11.14 -12.67 17.29
C THR A 9 10.94 -11.45 16.38
N LEU A 10 11.88 -11.19 15.46
CA LEU A 10 11.77 -10.10 14.49
C LEU A 10 10.57 -10.29 13.54
N GLN A 11 10.33 -11.51 13.09
CA GLN A 11 9.16 -11.84 12.28
C GLN A 11 7.86 -11.57 13.04
N ASN A 12 7.79 -11.96 14.30
CA ASN A 12 6.63 -11.71 15.14
C ASN A 12 6.39 -10.21 15.35
N GLN A 13 7.45 -9.43 15.55
CA GLN A 13 7.37 -7.97 15.66
C GLN A 13 6.83 -7.32 14.38
N LEU A 14 7.33 -7.73 13.21
CA LEU A 14 6.84 -7.22 11.93
C LEU A 14 5.38 -7.61 11.68
N THR A 15 5.01 -8.84 12.03
CA THR A 15 3.62 -9.30 11.92
C THR A 15 2.70 -8.48 12.83
N ALA A 16 3.12 -8.20 14.06
CA ALA A 16 2.37 -7.36 15.00
C ALA A 16 2.22 -5.93 14.47
N LEU A 17 3.28 -5.34 13.92
CA LEU A 17 3.23 -4.02 13.30
C LEU A 17 2.31 -3.98 12.08
N ARG A 18 2.34 -5.00 11.25
CA ARG A 18 1.45 -5.13 10.09
C ARG A 18 -0.01 -5.22 10.50
N ASN A 19 -0.31 -5.94 11.58
CA ASN A 19 -1.65 -6.02 12.14
C ASN A 19 -2.11 -4.68 12.72
N GLN A 20 -1.24 -3.97 13.43
CA GLN A 20 -1.54 -2.63 13.94
C GLN A 20 -1.75 -1.62 12.81
N ALA A 21 -1.01 -1.75 11.72
CA ALA A 21 -1.11 -0.88 10.56
C ALA A 21 -2.27 -1.24 9.61
N ALA A 22 -2.93 -2.39 9.79
CA ALA A 22 -3.98 -2.85 8.89
C ALA A 22 -5.06 -1.80 8.59
N PRO A 23 -5.61 -1.05 9.56
CA PRO A 23 -6.56 0.03 9.27
C PRO A 23 -5.94 1.24 8.58
N LEU A 24 -4.61 1.34 8.54
CA LEU A 24 -3.87 2.48 7.97
C LEU A 24 -3.31 2.19 6.58
N MET A 25 -3.48 0.99 6.04
CA MET A 25 -2.84 0.56 4.78
C MET A 25 -3.23 1.41 3.58
N GLN A 26 -4.43 1.99 3.58
CA GLN A 26 -4.92 2.88 2.53
C GLN A 26 -4.72 4.36 2.88
N HIS A 27 -4.16 4.65 4.04
CA HIS A 27 -4.03 5.98 4.57
C HIS A 27 -2.70 6.59 4.16
N ALA A 28 -2.71 7.44 3.14
CA ALA A 28 -1.49 8.12 2.69
C ALA A 28 -1.18 9.35 3.53
N THR A 29 0.09 9.52 3.84
CA THR A 29 0.61 10.78 4.37
C THR A 29 0.90 11.75 3.22
N LEU A 30 1.16 13.00 3.54
CA LEU A 30 1.40 14.05 2.55
C LEU A 30 2.82 14.05 2.02
N LYS A 31 3.74 13.62 2.87
CA LYS A 31 5.17 13.51 2.57
C LYS A 31 5.70 12.18 3.09
N PRO A 32 6.77 11.65 2.51
CA PRO A 32 7.49 10.54 3.10
C PRO A 32 7.92 10.86 4.52
N ARG A 33 7.70 9.94 5.45
CA ARG A 33 7.88 10.16 6.90
C ARG A 33 9.18 9.63 7.46
N PHE A 34 9.90 8.83 6.68
CA PHE A 34 11.12 8.18 7.15
C PHE A 34 12.36 8.77 6.50
N ASP A 35 13.47 8.73 7.24
CA ASP A 35 14.78 9.14 6.76
C ASP A 35 15.23 8.27 5.58
N ARG A 36 15.89 8.90 4.60
CA ARG A 36 16.46 8.23 3.42
C ARG A 36 17.56 7.23 3.76
N GLN A 37 18.25 7.42 4.88
CA GLN A 37 19.27 6.49 5.35
C GLN A 37 18.65 5.24 5.97
N LEU A 38 17.46 5.37 6.55
CA LEU A 38 16.76 4.29 7.22
C LEU A 38 15.92 3.45 6.24
N PHE A 39 15.24 4.10 5.30
CA PHE A 39 14.44 3.43 4.27
C PHE A 39 14.83 3.94 2.89
N ARG A 40 15.06 3.01 1.95
CA ARG A 40 15.25 3.32 0.54
C ARG A 40 13.93 3.73 -0.11
N THR A 41 12.85 3.14 0.33
CA THR A 41 11.48 3.43 -0.10
C THR A 41 11.13 4.89 0.16
N ARG A 42 10.55 5.52 -0.85
CA ARG A 42 10.03 6.90 -0.80
C ARG A 42 8.55 6.85 -1.12
N SER A 43 7.73 6.55 -0.12
CA SER A 43 6.29 6.41 -0.28
C SER A 43 5.54 7.24 0.75
N THR A 44 4.26 7.46 0.49
CA THR A 44 3.30 8.05 1.42
C THR A 44 2.42 6.99 2.10
N LEU A 45 2.62 5.71 1.77
CA LEU A 45 1.88 4.58 2.33
C LEU A 45 2.75 3.78 3.29
N ILE A 46 2.23 3.49 4.47
CA ILE A 46 2.95 2.70 5.49
C ILE A 46 3.26 1.28 5.00
N LYS A 47 2.41 0.72 4.17
CA LYS A 47 2.57 -0.60 3.58
C LYS A 47 3.93 -0.77 2.91
N ASP A 48 4.35 0.20 2.12
CA ASP A 48 5.59 0.10 1.34
C ASP A 48 6.84 0.02 2.24
N TYR A 49 6.81 0.69 3.37
CA TYR A 49 7.87 0.62 4.37
C TYR A 49 7.89 -0.70 5.13
N LEU A 50 6.72 -1.25 5.44
CA LEU A 50 6.59 -2.59 6.02
C LEU A 50 7.09 -3.68 5.06
N ASP A 51 6.86 -3.52 3.77
CA ASP A 51 7.35 -4.44 2.74
C ASP A 51 8.88 -4.38 2.61
N GLU A 52 9.48 -3.19 2.71
CA GLU A 52 10.96 -3.07 2.76
C GLU A 52 11.57 -3.73 4.00
N ALA A 53 10.96 -3.52 5.18
CA ALA A 53 11.42 -4.17 6.40
C ALA A 53 11.30 -5.70 6.33
N GLN A 54 10.24 -6.22 5.75
CA GLN A 54 10.08 -7.66 5.52
C GLN A 54 11.17 -8.20 4.57
N HIS A 55 11.43 -7.49 3.49
CA HIS A 55 12.51 -7.86 2.57
C HIS A 55 13.86 -7.91 3.27
N ASN A 56 14.17 -6.93 4.13
CA ASN A 56 15.41 -6.92 4.91
C ASN A 56 15.49 -8.07 5.92
N LEU A 57 14.36 -8.49 6.49
CA LEU A 57 14.33 -9.68 7.35
C LEU A 57 14.61 -10.96 6.55
N ASP A 58 14.08 -11.07 5.35
CA ASP A 58 14.33 -12.22 4.47
C ASP A 58 15.81 -12.26 4.04
N GLU A 59 16.40 -11.10 3.74
CA GLU A 59 17.85 -10.99 3.47
C GLU A 59 18.70 -11.36 4.69
N LEU A 60 18.29 -10.94 5.88
CA LEU A 60 18.96 -11.32 7.13
C LEU A 60 18.95 -12.85 7.32
N GLY A 61 17.81 -13.48 7.08
CA GLY A 61 17.70 -14.95 7.12
C GLY A 61 18.70 -15.63 6.17
N ARG A 62 18.77 -15.16 4.93
CA ARG A 62 19.73 -15.69 3.92
C ARG A 62 21.19 -15.44 4.31
N ALA A 63 21.50 -14.28 4.88
CA ALA A 63 22.86 -13.98 5.34
C ALA A 63 23.29 -14.88 6.51
N VAL A 64 22.36 -15.20 7.41
CA VAL A 64 22.57 -16.16 8.51
C VAL A 64 22.86 -17.56 7.96
N GLU A 65 22.07 -18.04 7.00
CA GLU A 65 22.29 -19.34 6.37
C GLU A 65 23.66 -19.46 5.68
N LYS A 66 24.11 -18.36 5.09
CA LYS A 66 25.42 -18.26 4.42
C LYS A 66 26.59 -17.93 5.35
N ALA A 67 26.33 -17.78 6.65
CA ALA A 67 27.30 -17.40 7.66
C ALA A 67 28.08 -16.11 7.36
N GLN A 68 27.43 -15.13 6.76
CA GLN A 68 27.99 -13.82 6.40
C GLN A 68 27.94 -12.87 7.59
N THR A 69 28.85 -12.99 8.53
CA THR A 69 28.81 -12.33 9.84
C THR A 69 28.69 -10.80 9.78
N GLU A 70 29.44 -10.15 8.90
CA GLU A 70 29.38 -8.67 8.76
C GLU A 70 28.03 -8.22 8.24
N GLN A 71 27.49 -8.91 7.23
CA GLN A 71 26.19 -8.60 6.66
C GLN A 71 25.06 -8.87 7.65
N VAL A 72 25.16 -9.95 8.43
CA VAL A 72 24.22 -10.26 9.51
C VAL A 72 24.19 -9.15 10.54
N THR A 73 25.35 -8.67 10.99
CA THR A 73 25.44 -7.61 11.98
C THR A 73 24.83 -6.31 11.46
N TRP A 74 25.15 -5.93 10.24
CA TRP A 74 24.62 -4.71 9.63
C TRP A 74 23.09 -4.78 9.43
N LEU A 75 22.59 -5.87 8.82
CA LEU A 75 21.16 -6.08 8.57
C LEU A 75 20.37 -6.15 9.87
N ALA A 76 20.88 -6.84 10.90
CA ALA A 76 20.19 -6.95 12.19
C ALA A 76 20.03 -5.58 12.85
N THR A 77 21.10 -4.77 12.87
CA THR A 77 21.06 -3.41 13.42
C THR A 77 20.12 -2.52 12.63
N HIS A 78 20.26 -2.52 11.30
CA HIS A 78 19.43 -1.72 10.41
C HIS A 78 17.93 -2.06 10.52
N LEU A 79 17.62 -3.35 10.54
CA LEU A 79 16.24 -3.83 10.68
C LEU A 79 15.65 -3.48 12.07
N ALA A 80 16.43 -3.57 13.13
CA ALA A 80 15.99 -3.15 14.47
C ALA A 80 15.63 -1.67 14.50
N GLU A 81 16.42 -0.82 13.86
CA GLU A 81 16.13 0.61 13.73
C GLU A 81 14.87 0.87 12.87
N GLN A 82 14.69 0.13 11.78
CA GLN A 82 13.48 0.19 10.94
C GLN A 82 12.24 -0.21 11.73
N ILE A 83 12.28 -1.30 12.49
CA ILE A 83 11.16 -1.76 13.33
C ILE A 83 10.81 -0.72 14.39
N ALA A 84 11.81 -0.16 15.07
CA ALA A 84 11.61 0.88 16.07
C ALA A 84 10.97 2.15 15.47
N ALA A 85 11.42 2.57 14.29
CA ALA A 85 10.86 3.71 13.58
C ALA A 85 9.41 3.45 13.12
N LEU A 86 9.14 2.25 12.57
CA LEU A 86 7.79 1.84 12.19
C LEU A 86 6.83 1.81 13.38
N HIS A 87 7.28 1.29 14.51
CA HIS A 87 6.47 1.27 15.72
C HIS A 87 6.05 2.67 16.16
N ARG A 88 6.98 3.63 16.17
CA ARG A 88 6.67 5.01 16.50
C ARG A 88 5.74 5.68 15.50
N GLU A 89 6.00 5.49 14.21
CA GLU A 89 5.21 6.12 13.14
C GLU A 89 3.80 5.54 13.04
N ILE A 90 3.61 4.25 13.19
CA ILE A 90 2.27 3.63 13.15
C ILE A 90 1.37 4.23 14.24
N ALA A 91 1.90 4.45 15.45
CA ALA A 91 1.14 5.10 16.52
C ALA A 91 0.77 6.56 16.21
N ALA A 92 1.64 7.28 15.51
CA ALA A 92 1.44 8.68 15.15
C ALA A 92 0.72 8.89 13.80
N TRP A 93 0.61 7.85 12.96
CA TRP A 93 0.11 7.95 11.59
C TRP A 93 -1.30 8.56 11.46
N PRO A 94 -2.29 8.16 12.28
CA PRO A 94 -3.62 8.75 12.24
C PRO A 94 -3.63 10.23 12.63
N LEU A 95 -2.70 10.65 13.50
CA LEU A 95 -2.60 12.03 13.96
C LEU A 95 -2.01 12.97 12.90
N ARG A 96 -1.18 12.44 11.99
CA ARG A 96 -0.47 13.21 10.98
C ARG A 96 -1.32 13.62 9.78
N VAL A 97 -2.53 13.11 9.65
CA VAL A 97 -3.52 13.58 8.66
C VAL A 97 -3.84 15.06 8.89
N TRP A 98 -3.69 15.51 10.13
CA TRP A 98 -3.94 16.88 10.56
C TRP A 98 -2.67 17.77 10.59
N ASP A 99 -1.49 17.19 10.40
CA ASP A 99 -0.26 17.96 10.22
C ASP A 99 -0.36 18.73 8.90
N SER A 100 -0.98 19.89 9.03
CA SER A 100 -1.22 20.93 8.06
C SER A 100 -0.43 20.78 6.76
N PRO A 101 -0.97 20.12 5.78
CA PRO A 101 -0.49 20.26 4.43
C PRO A 101 -0.97 21.59 3.88
N SER A 102 -0.31 22.05 2.84
CA SER A 102 -0.93 23.04 1.98
C SER A 102 -2.36 22.58 1.63
N ALA A 103 -3.32 23.49 1.64
CA ALA A 103 -4.72 23.19 1.30
C ALA A 103 -4.86 22.42 -0.03
N GLY A 104 -3.91 22.59 -0.96
CA GLY A 104 -3.82 21.85 -2.22
C GLY A 104 -3.52 20.36 -2.04
N ALA A 105 -2.60 19.98 -1.15
CA ALA A 105 -2.26 18.58 -0.93
C ALA A 105 -3.43 17.78 -0.33
N THR A 106 -4.16 18.36 0.62
CA THR A 106 -5.38 17.77 1.18
C THR A 106 -6.44 17.57 0.10
N LYS A 107 -6.64 18.55 -0.77
CA LYS A 107 -7.57 18.45 -1.90
C LYS A 107 -7.25 17.28 -2.81
N TRP A 108 -5.97 17.07 -3.15
CA TRP A 108 -5.55 15.96 -4.01
C TRP A 108 -5.70 14.60 -3.32
N GLN A 109 -5.44 14.52 -2.03
CA GLN A 109 -5.69 13.30 -1.25
C GLN A 109 -7.18 12.93 -1.22
N HIS A 110 -8.06 13.91 -1.01
CA HIS A 110 -9.51 13.69 -1.07
C HIS A 110 -9.97 13.25 -2.46
N LYS A 111 -9.44 13.86 -3.53
CA LYS A 111 -9.71 13.42 -4.91
C LYS A 111 -9.30 11.98 -5.15
N ARG A 112 -8.13 11.58 -4.65
CA ARG A 112 -7.65 10.20 -4.76
C ARG A 112 -8.61 9.23 -4.10
N LEU A 113 -9.00 9.49 -2.86
CA LEU A 113 -9.95 8.64 -2.13
C LEU A 113 -11.29 8.53 -2.85
N ALA A 114 -11.82 9.65 -3.35
CA ALA A 114 -13.06 9.65 -4.10
C ALA A 114 -12.97 8.80 -5.38
N HIS A 115 -11.88 8.90 -6.15
CA HIS A 115 -11.69 8.13 -7.36
C HIS A 115 -11.43 6.65 -7.10
N GLN A 116 -10.75 6.30 -6.00
CA GLN A 116 -10.61 4.91 -5.55
C GLN A 116 -11.97 4.29 -5.22
N GLU A 117 -12.86 5.04 -4.58
CA GLU A 117 -14.22 4.59 -4.29
C GLU A 117 -15.05 4.45 -5.58
N PHE A 118 -14.90 5.35 -6.54
CA PHE A 118 -15.55 5.24 -7.85
C PHE A 118 -15.07 3.98 -8.58
N GLU A 119 -13.77 3.71 -8.59
CA GLU A 119 -13.20 2.50 -9.18
C GLU A 119 -13.79 1.24 -8.55
N ARG A 120 -13.86 1.20 -7.23
CA ARG A 120 -14.43 0.06 -6.49
C ARG A 120 -15.88 -0.20 -6.90
N ARG A 121 -16.70 0.84 -6.93
CA ARG A 121 -18.12 0.75 -7.34
C ARG A 121 -18.28 0.30 -8.79
N LEU A 122 -17.47 0.84 -9.69
CA LEU A 122 -17.51 0.45 -11.10
C LEU A 122 -17.09 -1.01 -11.30
N CYS A 123 -16.09 -1.48 -10.56
CA CYS A 123 -15.69 -2.89 -10.56
C CYS A 123 -16.81 -3.80 -10.05
N GLU A 124 -17.49 -3.43 -8.98
CA GLU A 124 -18.63 -4.19 -8.46
C GLU A 124 -19.78 -4.25 -9.47
N MET A 125 -20.15 -3.11 -10.07
CA MET A 125 -21.20 -3.04 -11.09
C MET A 125 -20.87 -3.90 -12.29
N LYS A 126 -19.62 -3.87 -12.76
CA LYS A 126 -19.17 -4.72 -13.87
C LYS A 126 -19.26 -6.18 -13.51
N SER A 127 -18.77 -6.58 -12.33
CA SER A 127 -18.81 -7.97 -11.85
C SER A 127 -20.24 -8.50 -11.75
N GLU A 128 -21.18 -7.70 -11.27
CA GLU A 128 -22.60 -8.05 -11.22
C GLU A 128 -23.19 -8.32 -12.63
N ARG A 129 -22.85 -7.46 -13.62
CA ARG A 129 -23.31 -7.65 -15.01
C ARG A 129 -22.70 -8.88 -15.63
N GLU A 130 -21.42 -9.14 -15.40
CA GLU A 130 -20.74 -10.36 -15.87
C GLU A 130 -21.37 -11.63 -15.28
N THR A 131 -21.71 -11.61 -14.00
CA THR A 131 -22.42 -12.71 -13.34
C THR A 131 -23.81 -12.92 -13.95
N ARG A 132 -24.55 -11.85 -14.19
CA ARG A 132 -25.88 -11.92 -14.84
C ARG A 132 -25.78 -12.41 -16.28
N LEU A 133 -24.74 -11.99 -17.01
CA LEU A 133 -24.51 -12.42 -18.40
C LEU A 133 -24.41 -13.96 -18.51
N ASN A 134 -23.83 -14.61 -17.52
CA ASN A 134 -23.71 -16.07 -17.47
C ASN A 134 -25.03 -16.77 -17.16
N GLN A 135 -26.04 -16.06 -16.73
CA GLN A 135 -27.33 -16.61 -16.30
C GLN A 135 -28.49 -16.31 -17.25
N VAL A 136 -28.34 -15.35 -18.18
CA VAL A 136 -29.41 -14.97 -19.11
C VAL A 136 -29.48 -15.94 -20.29
N GLU A 137 -30.70 -16.21 -20.72
CA GLU A 137 -31.00 -17.19 -21.79
C GLU A 137 -31.35 -16.52 -23.12
N THR A 138 -31.75 -15.26 -23.11
CA THR A 138 -32.17 -14.54 -24.30
C THR A 138 -31.04 -13.72 -24.91
N LEU A 139 -31.02 -13.67 -26.24
CA LEU A 139 -30.03 -12.91 -27.01
C LEU A 139 -30.14 -11.41 -26.76
N GLU A 140 -31.35 -10.89 -26.60
CA GLU A 140 -31.58 -9.48 -26.34
C GLU A 140 -31.00 -9.03 -25.01
N GLU A 141 -31.20 -9.81 -23.95
CA GLU A 141 -30.64 -9.57 -22.64
C GLU A 141 -29.12 -9.68 -22.64
N GLN A 142 -28.57 -10.66 -23.35
CA GLN A 142 -27.11 -10.80 -23.53
C GLN A 142 -26.51 -9.55 -24.18
N GLN A 143 -27.12 -9.06 -25.27
CA GLN A 143 -26.65 -7.86 -25.97
C GLN A 143 -26.75 -6.62 -25.11
N MET A 144 -27.81 -6.48 -24.34
CA MET A 144 -27.98 -5.35 -23.41
C MET A 144 -26.90 -5.36 -22.34
N LEU A 145 -26.66 -6.50 -21.69
CA LEU A 145 -25.62 -6.67 -20.67
C LEU A 145 -24.22 -6.42 -21.22
N MET A 146 -23.91 -6.92 -22.41
CA MET A 146 -22.63 -6.66 -23.08
C MET A 146 -22.40 -5.16 -23.34
N ARG A 147 -23.43 -4.42 -23.73
CA ARG A 147 -23.35 -2.96 -23.89
C ARG A 147 -23.09 -2.27 -22.55
N GLU A 148 -23.77 -2.69 -21.48
CA GLU A 148 -23.55 -2.16 -20.13
C GLU A 148 -22.13 -2.44 -19.65
N ILE A 149 -21.62 -3.65 -19.84
CA ILE A 149 -20.25 -4.03 -19.49
C ILE A 149 -19.23 -3.18 -20.25
N THR A 150 -19.40 -3.01 -21.55
CA THR A 150 -18.52 -2.17 -22.38
C THR A 150 -18.51 -0.71 -21.90
N ALA A 151 -19.68 -0.18 -21.56
CA ALA A 151 -19.80 1.17 -21.00
C ALA A 151 -19.09 1.30 -19.65
N LEU A 152 -19.21 0.31 -18.77
CA LEU A 152 -18.53 0.27 -17.48
C LEU A 152 -17.02 0.15 -17.63
N GLU A 153 -16.52 -0.66 -18.56
CA GLU A 153 -15.10 -0.76 -18.90
C GLU A 153 -14.52 0.59 -19.35
N GLY A 154 -15.23 1.31 -20.20
CA GLY A 154 -14.83 2.66 -20.62
C GLY A 154 -14.78 3.66 -19.44
N ARG A 155 -15.73 3.57 -18.52
CA ARG A 155 -15.75 4.40 -17.30
C ARG A 155 -14.60 4.03 -16.36
N LEU A 156 -14.30 2.74 -16.20
CA LEU A 156 -13.18 2.25 -15.41
C LEU A 156 -11.85 2.76 -15.96
N GLU A 157 -11.65 2.68 -17.28
CA GLU A 157 -10.45 3.16 -17.93
C GLU A 157 -10.23 4.66 -17.67
N ARG A 158 -11.27 5.46 -17.82
CA ARG A 158 -11.20 6.90 -17.50
C ARG A 158 -10.92 7.17 -16.04
N CYS A 159 -11.53 6.41 -15.13
CA CYS A 159 -11.29 6.52 -13.68
C CYS A 159 -9.85 6.18 -13.32
N ARG A 160 -9.30 5.10 -13.87
CA ARG A 160 -7.90 4.69 -13.65
C ARG A 160 -6.91 5.70 -14.22
N LYS A 161 -7.20 6.28 -15.37
CA LYS A 161 -6.38 7.36 -15.93
C LYS A 161 -6.40 8.60 -15.04
N ALA A 162 -7.57 8.97 -14.51
CA ALA A 162 -7.68 10.08 -13.57
C ALA A 162 -6.91 9.80 -12.27
N LEU A 163 -6.94 8.56 -11.76
CA LEU A 163 -6.15 8.13 -10.60
C LEU A 163 -4.64 8.25 -10.86
N ASP A 164 -4.16 7.79 -12.01
CA ASP A 164 -2.76 7.93 -12.40
C ASP A 164 -2.31 9.39 -12.43
N ASP A 165 -3.13 10.27 -12.98
CA ASP A 165 -2.85 11.70 -13.02
C ASP A 165 -2.81 12.31 -11.61
N ILE A 166 -3.73 11.93 -10.73
CA ILE A 166 -3.77 12.33 -9.32
C ILE A 166 -2.51 11.85 -8.59
N GLU A 167 -2.12 10.59 -8.76
CA GLU A 167 -0.93 10.01 -8.15
C GLU A 167 0.35 10.75 -8.59
N ARG A 168 0.45 11.13 -9.85
CA ARG A 168 1.58 11.93 -10.36
C ARG A 168 1.63 13.32 -9.73
N VAL A 169 0.49 13.96 -9.53
CA VAL A 169 0.43 15.26 -8.85
C VAL A 169 0.86 15.13 -7.41
N ILE A 170 0.34 14.15 -6.68
CA ILE A 170 0.72 13.87 -5.29
C ILE A 170 2.21 13.57 -5.19
N ALA A 171 2.75 12.74 -6.08
CA ALA A 171 4.18 12.41 -6.12
C ALA A 171 5.07 13.64 -6.32
N ARG A 172 4.64 14.60 -7.13
CA ARG A 172 5.36 15.87 -7.30
C ARG A 172 5.33 16.75 -6.06
N MET A 173 4.22 16.74 -5.33
CA MET A 173 4.05 17.52 -4.11
C MET A 173 4.82 16.94 -2.91
N THR A 174 5.21 15.67 -2.97
CA THR A 174 5.89 14.94 -1.89
C THR A 174 7.40 14.76 -2.11
N ARG A 175 7.94 15.30 -3.18
CA ARG A 175 9.39 15.30 -3.47
C ARG A 175 10.18 16.28 -2.62
#